data_d16981c0d42a657f227b84974c0a45a9
#
_entry.id   d16981c0d42a657f227b84974c0a45a9
#
_cell.length_a   1.000
_cell.length_b   1.000
_cell.length_c   1.000
_cell.angle_alpha   90.00
_cell.angle_beta   90.00
_cell.angle_gamma   90.00
#
_symmetry.space_group_name_H-M   'P 1'
#
loop_
_entity.id
_entity.type
_entity.pdbx_description
1 polymer ?
#
loop_
_entity_poly.entity_id
_entity_poly.type
_entity_poly.pdbx_seq_one_letter_code
_entity_poly.pdbx_strand_id
1 'polypeptide(L)'
;MTNIYEELEQLVAKAGAGAAVDRLIRELEERRDYTGYFYALVLAKRLELGLPAVQSRFDSHVPAELAEPYEQGIREAARRAGRLALAAQDVGAAWPFFRMIQEPMEVAQVLEKLEPQEPEQCQQLVQIALYEGAHPRRGFQWVLQHYGICNAITTFAQGFPGTQEDRIQCLKLLVRALYDELKARLISDMAQREGVVPPAASSVSELLRGREQSLFADDFAHVDTSHLSSVVQFAYYLPVCEELRLAVELCEYGRHLNSRLQYPGDPPFEQTYHDYLIYFRTLLGAEVEAGLEHFRQKAEQADPAQVGYYPAVVYVGLLERLGRHREAVEAYSRYLALCDPQQLGNCPSIYELCDRLGDYRPLVDIAQRRGSLVDYTAGLIQQMKAKPCRAKAANPVD
;
A
#
# COMPACT_ATOMS: atom_id res chain seq x y z
N MET A 1 24.02 -45.05 -22.06
CA MET A 1 22.91 -44.38 -21.37
C MET A 1 21.67 -44.66 -22.21
N THR A 2 20.68 -45.37 -21.66
CA THR A 2 19.39 -45.62 -22.33
C THR A 2 18.75 -44.24 -22.59
N ASN A 3 18.25 -44.02 -23.81
CA ASN A 3 17.59 -42.80 -24.18
C ASN A 3 16.26 -42.74 -23.38
N ILE A 4 16.01 -41.63 -22.65
CA ILE A 4 14.79 -41.46 -21.86
C ILE A 4 13.52 -41.73 -22.68
N TYR A 5 13.50 -41.40 -23.94
CA TYR A 5 12.36 -41.65 -24.83
C TYR A 5 12.09 -43.16 -25.02
N GLU A 6 13.15 -43.95 -25.21
CA GLU A 6 13.03 -45.42 -25.30
C GLU A 6 12.55 -46.05 -23.98
N GLU A 7 13.02 -45.51 -22.83
CA GLU A 7 12.60 -45.95 -21.53
C GLU A 7 11.09 -45.67 -21.29
N LEU A 8 10.64 -44.45 -21.64
CA LEU A 8 9.23 -44.09 -21.54
C LEU A 8 8.35 -44.90 -22.46
N GLU A 9 8.75 -45.16 -23.68
CA GLU A 9 8.04 -46.04 -24.64
C GLU A 9 7.87 -47.44 -24.06
N GLN A 10 8.96 -48.00 -23.54
CA GLN A 10 8.92 -49.35 -22.91
C GLN A 10 8.01 -49.38 -21.67
N LEU A 11 8.01 -48.34 -20.83
CA LEU A 11 7.16 -48.25 -19.66
C LEU A 11 5.69 -48.19 -20.04
N VAL A 12 5.34 -47.38 -21.04
CA VAL A 12 3.94 -47.33 -21.54
C VAL A 12 3.50 -48.70 -22.02
N ALA A 13 4.34 -49.43 -22.78
CA ALA A 13 4.00 -50.73 -23.33
C ALA A 13 3.92 -51.86 -22.28
N LYS A 14 4.77 -51.84 -21.25
CA LYS A 14 4.92 -52.95 -20.30
C LYS A 14 4.23 -52.72 -18.96
N ALA A 15 4.20 -51.48 -18.48
CA ALA A 15 3.73 -51.12 -17.13
C ALA A 15 2.56 -50.14 -17.14
N GLY A 16 2.19 -49.60 -18.30
CA GLY A 16 1.09 -48.66 -18.48
C GLY A 16 1.47 -47.21 -18.34
N ALA A 17 0.52 -46.31 -18.66
CA ALA A 17 0.70 -44.89 -18.72
C ALA A 17 1.15 -44.25 -17.37
N GLY A 18 0.62 -44.73 -16.24
CA GLY A 18 0.96 -44.22 -14.91
C GLY A 18 2.45 -44.36 -14.59
N ALA A 19 3.01 -45.59 -14.82
CA ALA A 19 4.44 -45.85 -14.58
C ALA A 19 5.37 -44.98 -15.45
N ALA A 20 4.96 -44.71 -16.69
CA ALA A 20 5.73 -43.80 -17.58
C ALA A 20 5.67 -42.34 -17.09
N VAL A 21 4.50 -41.88 -16.63
CA VAL A 21 4.35 -40.50 -16.10
C VAL A 21 5.13 -40.36 -14.78
N ASP A 22 5.12 -41.34 -13.90
CA ASP A 22 5.92 -41.31 -12.67
C ASP A 22 7.43 -41.23 -12.96
N ARG A 23 7.89 -41.94 -14.01
CA ARG A 23 9.29 -41.85 -14.45
C ARG A 23 9.61 -40.49 -15.06
N LEU A 24 8.69 -39.95 -15.86
CA LEU A 24 8.81 -38.62 -16.46
C LEU A 24 8.92 -37.53 -15.38
N ILE A 25 8.07 -37.58 -14.35
CA ILE A 25 8.08 -36.63 -13.22
C ILE A 25 9.48 -36.65 -12.56
N ARG A 26 10.01 -37.80 -12.23
CA ARG A 26 11.35 -37.92 -11.63
C ARG A 26 12.46 -37.35 -12.53
N GLU A 27 12.42 -37.63 -13.82
CA GLU A 27 13.41 -37.13 -14.78
C GLU A 27 13.39 -35.59 -14.84
N LEU A 28 12.20 -34.97 -14.87
CA LEU A 28 12.05 -33.52 -14.93
C LEU A 28 12.43 -32.85 -13.62
N GLU A 29 12.18 -33.50 -12.48
CA GLU A 29 12.63 -33.06 -11.16
C GLU A 29 14.15 -33.04 -11.07
N GLU A 30 14.82 -34.12 -11.49
CA GLU A 30 16.29 -34.24 -11.53
C GLU A 30 16.93 -33.18 -12.44
N ARG A 31 16.30 -32.90 -13.58
CA ARG A 31 16.75 -31.88 -14.54
C ARG A 31 16.46 -30.46 -14.10
N ARG A 32 15.67 -30.24 -13.04
CA ARG A 32 15.14 -28.95 -12.63
C ARG A 32 14.35 -28.24 -13.73
N ASP A 33 13.69 -29.01 -14.59
CA ASP A 33 12.74 -28.48 -15.57
C ASP A 33 11.39 -28.26 -14.88
N TYR A 34 11.26 -27.11 -14.20
CA TYR A 34 10.09 -26.79 -13.40
C TYR A 34 8.80 -26.72 -14.22
N THR A 35 8.90 -26.22 -15.45
CA THR A 35 7.77 -26.12 -16.37
C THR A 35 7.34 -27.50 -16.86
N GLY A 36 8.28 -28.30 -17.31
CA GLY A 36 8.02 -29.69 -17.67
C GLY A 36 7.45 -30.49 -16.50
N TYR A 37 8.04 -30.33 -15.32
CA TYR A 37 7.57 -30.96 -14.08
C TYR A 37 6.11 -30.61 -13.75
N PHE A 38 5.75 -29.33 -13.85
CA PHE A 38 4.35 -28.89 -13.69
C PHE A 38 3.41 -29.62 -14.67
N TYR A 39 3.75 -29.62 -15.96
CA TYR A 39 2.92 -30.27 -16.98
C TYR A 39 2.87 -31.80 -16.80
N ALA A 40 3.93 -32.44 -16.33
CA ALA A 40 3.91 -33.87 -16.02
C ALA A 40 2.98 -34.20 -14.85
N LEU A 41 2.93 -33.34 -13.81
CA LEU A 41 1.98 -33.48 -12.70
C LEU A 41 0.53 -33.26 -13.16
N VAL A 42 0.27 -32.29 -14.03
CA VAL A 42 -1.05 -32.09 -14.64
C VAL A 42 -1.44 -33.28 -15.49
N LEU A 43 -0.51 -33.87 -16.26
CA LEU A 43 -0.74 -35.10 -17.02
C LEU A 43 -1.11 -36.27 -16.10
N ALA A 44 -0.40 -36.46 -14.98
CA ALA A 44 -0.73 -37.45 -13.96
C ALA A 44 -2.17 -37.28 -13.45
N LYS A 45 -2.57 -36.05 -13.16
CA LYS A 45 -3.93 -35.74 -12.69
C LYS A 45 -5.00 -36.02 -13.74
N ARG A 46 -4.70 -35.71 -15.01
CA ARG A 46 -5.61 -36.06 -16.13
C ARG A 46 -5.83 -37.54 -16.23
N LEU A 47 -4.77 -38.37 -16.13
CA LEU A 47 -4.88 -39.82 -16.14
C LEU A 47 -5.68 -40.36 -14.94
N GLU A 48 -5.43 -39.81 -13.75
CA GLU A 48 -6.18 -40.14 -12.54
C GLU A 48 -7.70 -39.92 -12.72
N LEU A 49 -8.09 -38.81 -13.35
CA LEU A 49 -9.47 -38.44 -13.60
C LEU A 49 -10.08 -39.10 -14.87
N GLY A 50 -9.34 -39.97 -15.57
CA GLY A 50 -9.80 -40.59 -16.81
C GLY A 50 -9.93 -39.61 -17.99
N LEU A 51 -9.29 -38.45 -17.91
CA LEU A 51 -9.30 -37.48 -18.98
C LEU A 51 -8.25 -37.82 -20.07
N PRO A 52 -8.46 -37.39 -21.33
CA PRO A 52 -7.49 -37.59 -22.40
C PRO A 52 -6.11 -37.02 -22.02
N ALA A 53 -5.04 -37.80 -22.27
CA ALA A 53 -3.67 -37.37 -22.00
C ALA A 53 -3.25 -36.18 -22.88
N VAL A 54 -3.72 -36.14 -24.13
CA VAL A 54 -3.44 -35.05 -25.07
C VAL A 54 -4.60 -34.05 -25.06
N GLN A 55 -4.26 -32.78 -24.88
CA GLN A 55 -5.20 -31.67 -24.93
C GLN A 55 -5.07 -30.96 -26.30
N SER A 56 -6.09 -31.15 -27.15
CA SER A 56 -6.07 -30.61 -28.52
C SER A 56 -6.42 -29.12 -28.63
N ARG A 57 -7.13 -28.57 -27.61
CA ARG A 57 -7.49 -27.14 -27.48
C ARG A 57 -7.56 -26.78 -25.99
N PHE A 58 -7.31 -25.50 -25.66
CA PHE A 58 -7.44 -24.97 -24.31
C PHE A 58 -8.85 -25.17 -23.73
N ASP A 59 -9.87 -25.18 -24.59
CA ASP A 59 -11.30 -25.40 -24.25
C ASP A 59 -11.75 -26.87 -24.34
N SER A 60 -10.83 -27.85 -24.31
CA SER A 60 -11.26 -29.25 -24.29
C SER A 60 -12.04 -29.49 -22.99
N HIS A 61 -13.35 -29.72 -23.12
CA HIS A 61 -14.32 -29.79 -22.03
C HIS A 61 -13.89 -30.81 -21.00
N VAL A 62 -13.46 -30.29 -19.86
CA VAL A 62 -13.46 -31.11 -18.63
C VAL A 62 -14.94 -31.20 -18.23
N PRO A 63 -15.50 -32.41 -18.05
CA PRO A 63 -16.85 -32.56 -17.56
C PRO A 63 -17.07 -31.76 -16.27
N ALA A 64 -18.25 -31.15 -16.11
CA ALA A 64 -18.53 -30.26 -14.99
C ALA A 64 -18.26 -30.91 -13.63
N GLU A 65 -18.55 -32.23 -13.52
CA GLU A 65 -18.30 -33.05 -12.32
C GLU A 65 -16.81 -33.27 -12.01
N LEU A 66 -15.91 -33.08 -12.99
CA LEU A 66 -14.45 -33.22 -12.84
C LEU A 66 -13.74 -31.89 -12.81
N ALA A 67 -14.44 -30.76 -13.02
CA ALA A 67 -13.83 -29.43 -13.10
C ALA A 67 -13.11 -29.06 -11.80
N GLU A 68 -13.77 -29.20 -10.65
CA GLU A 68 -13.19 -28.88 -9.35
C GLU A 68 -12.00 -29.80 -8.98
N PRO A 69 -12.08 -31.14 -9.07
CA PRO A 69 -10.92 -32.02 -8.84
C PRO A 69 -9.75 -31.76 -9.79
N TYR A 70 -10.02 -31.37 -11.03
CA TYR A 70 -8.99 -31.01 -12.00
C TYR A 70 -8.30 -29.68 -11.66
N GLU A 71 -9.06 -28.67 -11.31
CA GLU A 71 -8.53 -27.36 -10.85
C GLU A 71 -7.66 -27.52 -9.59
N GLN A 72 -8.11 -28.31 -8.62
CA GLN A 72 -7.32 -28.64 -7.43
C GLN A 72 -6.00 -29.33 -7.81
N GLY A 73 -6.03 -30.24 -8.80
CA GLY A 73 -4.84 -30.90 -9.32
C GLY A 73 -3.85 -29.92 -9.96
N ILE A 74 -4.33 -28.93 -10.73
CA ILE A 74 -3.51 -27.86 -11.31
C ILE A 74 -2.88 -27.01 -10.20
N ARG A 75 -3.66 -26.62 -9.18
CA ARG A 75 -3.15 -25.84 -8.05
C ARG A 75 -2.04 -26.58 -7.30
N GLU A 76 -2.24 -27.88 -7.04
CA GLU A 76 -1.24 -28.71 -6.37
C GLU A 76 0.01 -28.90 -7.22
N ALA A 77 -0.14 -29.12 -8.53
CA ALA A 77 1.00 -29.19 -9.46
C ALA A 77 1.82 -27.88 -9.46
N ALA A 78 1.13 -26.73 -9.45
CA ALA A 78 1.80 -25.42 -9.38
C ALA A 78 2.55 -25.24 -8.05
N ARG A 79 1.94 -25.58 -6.90
CA ARG A 79 2.64 -25.53 -5.61
C ARG A 79 3.88 -26.40 -5.60
N ARG A 80 3.81 -27.63 -6.10
CA ARG A 80 4.95 -28.54 -6.14
C ARG A 80 6.06 -28.02 -7.04
N ALA A 81 5.75 -27.54 -8.24
CA ALA A 81 6.73 -26.96 -9.16
C ALA A 81 7.37 -25.69 -8.58
N GLY A 82 6.54 -24.81 -8.01
CA GLY A 82 7.02 -23.60 -7.35
C GLY A 82 7.93 -23.88 -6.14
N ARG A 83 7.56 -24.84 -5.29
CA ARG A 83 8.39 -25.25 -4.14
C ARG A 83 9.72 -25.88 -4.56
N LEU A 84 9.70 -26.68 -5.65
CA LEU A 84 10.93 -27.23 -6.21
C LEU A 84 11.90 -26.14 -6.67
N ALA A 85 11.38 -25.09 -7.32
CA ALA A 85 12.17 -23.93 -7.71
C ALA A 85 12.65 -23.13 -6.50
N LEU A 86 11.80 -22.88 -5.48
CA LEU A 86 12.20 -22.19 -4.24
C LEU A 86 13.29 -22.95 -3.47
N ALA A 87 13.23 -24.28 -3.43
CA ALA A 87 14.26 -25.10 -2.82
C ALA A 87 15.63 -24.94 -3.48
N ALA A 88 15.65 -24.60 -4.78
CA ALA A 88 16.86 -24.24 -5.51
C ALA A 88 17.19 -22.72 -5.45
N GLN A 89 16.47 -21.95 -4.64
CA GLN A 89 16.57 -20.49 -4.51
C GLN A 89 16.28 -19.73 -5.84
N ASP A 90 15.61 -20.36 -6.77
CA ASP A 90 15.21 -19.75 -8.06
C ASP A 90 13.81 -19.13 -7.92
N VAL A 91 13.76 -17.91 -7.36
CA VAL A 91 12.53 -17.14 -7.17
C VAL A 91 11.89 -16.79 -8.53
N GLY A 92 12.72 -16.52 -9.54
CA GLY A 92 12.25 -16.19 -10.89
C GLY A 92 11.46 -17.31 -11.53
N ALA A 93 11.94 -18.54 -11.40
CA ALA A 93 11.23 -19.71 -11.88
C ALA A 93 10.03 -20.10 -11.00
N ALA A 94 10.07 -19.82 -9.71
CA ALA A 94 8.98 -20.15 -8.77
C ALA A 94 7.77 -19.24 -8.92
N TRP A 95 8.00 -17.95 -9.11
CA TRP A 95 6.95 -16.93 -9.04
C TRP A 95 5.79 -17.14 -10.03
N PRO A 96 5.98 -17.51 -11.31
CA PRO A 96 4.88 -17.76 -12.23
C PRO A 96 3.87 -18.79 -11.72
N PHE A 97 4.33 -19.83 -11.02
CA PHE A 97 3.46 -20.89 -10.48
C PHE A 97 2.61 -20.35 -9.32
N PHE A 98 3.22 -19.67 -8.36
CA PHE A 98 2.51 -19.10 -7.21
C PHE A 98 1.57 -17.96 -7.61
N ARG A 99 1.97 -17.15 -8.59
CA ARG A 99 1.13 -16.08 -9.15
C ARG A 99 -0.11 -16.64 -9.83
N MET A 100 0.04 -17.73 -10.61
CA MET A 100 -1.06 -18.38 -11.31
C MET A 100 -2.16 -18.86 -10.33
N ILE A 101 -1.78 -19.35 -9.17
CA ILE A 101 -2.72 -19.84 -8.14
C ILE A 101 -3.09 -18.79 -7.10
N GLN A 102 -2.55 -17.56 -7.20
CA GLN A 102 -2.76 -16.44 -6.27
C GLN A 102 -2.33 -16.74 -4.83
N GLU A 103 -1.23 -17.46 -4.65
CA GLU A 103 -0.67 -17.83 -3.34
C GLU A 103 0.75 -17.27 -3.13
N PRO A 104 0.93 -15.94 -2.99
CA PRO A 104 2.26 -15.32 -2.97
C PRO A 104 3.08 -15.59 -1.69
N MET A 105 2.45 -16.09 -0.63
CA MET A 105 3.04 -16.13 0.73
C MET A 105 4.36 -16.92 0.82
N GLU A 106 4.48 -18.06 0.11
CA GLU A 106 5.72 -18.86 0.15
C GLU A 106 6.89 -18.11 -0.53
N VAL A 107 6.60 -17.41 -1.63
CA VAL A 107 7.59 -16.56 -2.30
C VAL A 107 7.96 -15.36 -1.42
N ALA A 108 6.97 -14.71 -0.81
CA ALA A 108 7.20 -13.58 0.10
C ALA A 108 8.11 -13.95 1.27
N GLN A 109 7.95 -15.13 1.87
CA GLN A 109 8.81 -15.62 2.95
C GLN A 109 10.27 -15.83 2.53
N VAL A 110 10.50 -16.23 1.29
CA VAL A 110 11.86 -16.35 0.73
C VAL A 110 12.43 -14.98 0.44
N LEU A 111 11.66 -14.09 -0.19
CA LEU A 111 12.07 -12.72 -0.50
C LEU A 111 12.42 -11.91 0.76
N GLU A 112 11.74 -12.11 1.88
CA GLU A 112 12.04 -11.42 3.16
C GLU A 112 13.46 -11.67 3.63
N LYS A 113 14.03 -12.86 3.36
CA LYS A 113 15.36 -13.28 3.80
C LYS A 113 16.45 -13.09 2.74
N LEU A 114 16.05 -12.79 1.51
CA LEU A 114 16.98 -12.65 0.39
C LEU A 114 17.62 -11.26 0.39
N GLU A 115 18.93 -11.23 0.08
CA GLU A 115 19.65 -10.00 -0.25
C GLU A 115 20.25 -10.15 -1.64
N PRO A 116 19.90 -9.29 -2.61
CA PRO A 116 20.48 -9.35 -3.93
C PRO A 116 21.99 -9.05 -3.88
N GLN A 117 22.78 -9.87 -4.57
CA GLN A 117 24.24 -9.71 -4.58
C GLN A 117 24.71 -8.98 -5.84
N GLU A 118 23.99 -9.14 -6.95
CA GLU A 118 24.34 -8.58 -8.26
C GLU A 118 23.22 -7.64 -8.76
N PRO A 119 23.56 -6.60 -9.55
CA PRO A 119 22.58 -5.63 -10.05
C PRO A 119 21.44 -6.28 -10.87
N GLU A 120 21.73 -7.26 -11.71
CA GLU A 120 20.74 -7.97 -12.53
C GLU A 120 19.79 -8.78 -11.65
N GLN A 121 20.30 -9.43 -10.63
CA GLN A 121 19.49 -10.13 -9.63
C GLN A 121 18.59 -9.15 -8.87
N CYS A 122 19.13 -8.00 -8.48
CA CYS A 122 18.36 -6.96 -7.79
C CYS A 122 17.19 -6.48 -8.67
N GLN A 123 17.44 -6.21 -9.94
CA GLN A 123 16.41 -5.79 -10.89
C GLN A 123 15.28 -6.83 -11.01
N GLN A 124 15.65 -8.11 -11.17
CA GLN A 124 14.69 -9.21 -11.26
C GLN A 124 13.86 -9.34 -9.96
N LEU A 125 14.52 -9.28 -8.80
CA LEU A 125 13.85 -9.39 -7.50
C LEU A 125 12.93 -8.20 -7.23
N VAL A 126 13.32 -6.97 -7.59
CA VAL A 126 12.46 -5.77 -7.53
C VAL A 126 11.25 -5.92 -8.44
N GLN A 127 11.45 -6.46 -9.67
CA GLN A 127 10.34 -6.71 -10.59
C GLN A 127 9.30 -7.65 -9.95
N ILE A 128 9.73 -8.78 -9.40
CA ILE A 128 8.85 -9.78 -8.78
C ILE A 128 8.21 -9.23 -7.49
N ALA A 129 9.05 -8.68 -6.59
CA ALA A 129 8.59 -8.29 -5.26
C ALA A 129 7.68 -7.07 -5.30
N LEU A 130 8.07 -6.02 -6.03
CA LEU A 130 7.37 -4.74 -6.03
C LEU A 130 6.35 -4.63 -7.16
N TYR A 131 6.80 -4.78 -8.41
CA TYR A 131 5.95 -4.50 -9.57
C TYR A 131 4.97 -5.63 -9.90
N GLU A 132 5.27 -6.87 -9.51
CA GLU A 132 4.34 -7.98 -9.63
C GLU A 132 3.63 -8.33 -8.31
N GLY A 133 3.99 -7.65 -7.22
CA GLY A 133 3.27 -7.65 -5.96
C GLY A 133 3.53 -8.87 -5.06
N ALA A 134 4.61 -9.63 -5.27
CA ALA A 134 4.92 -10.77 -4.42
C ALA A 134 5.30 -10.36 -2.99
N HIS A 135 6.00 -9.22 -2.82
CA HIS A 135 6.37 -8.64 -1.51
C HIS A 135 6.69 -7.14 -1.66
N PRO A 136 5.68 -6.26 -1.80
CA PRO A 136 5.89 -4.85 -2.16
C PRO A 136 6.84 -4.10 -1.22
N ARG A 137 6.70 -4.28 0.09
CA ARG A 137 7.57 -3.64 1.09
C ARG A 137 9.04 -4.00 0.88
N ARG A 138 9.35 -5.28 0.67
CA ARG A 138 10.72 -5.75 0.47
C ARG A 138 11.32 -5.23 -0.84
N GLY A 139 10.55 -5.29 -1.91
CA GLY A 139 10.96 -4.73 -3.21
C GLY A 139 11.22 -3.23 -3.14
N PHE A 140 10.38 -2.48 -2.42
CA PHE A 140 10.58 -1.05 -2.22
C PHE A 140 11.83 -0.75 -1.37
N GLN A 141 12.12 -1.58 -0.37
CA GLN A 141 13.35 -1.47 0.41
C GLN A 141 14.60 -1.63 -0.48
N TRP A 142 14.59 -2.58 -1.41
CA TRP A 142 15.69 -2.73 -2.38
C TRP A 142 15.79 -1.53 -3.33
N VAL A 143 14.66 -0.94 -3.76
CA VAL A 143 14.71 0.31 -4.54
C VAL A 143 15.43 1.41 -3.76
N LEU A 144 15.11 1.61 -2.48
CA LEU A 144 15.78 2.58 -1.62
C LEU A 144 17.28 2.30 -1.50
N GLN A 145 17.67 1.04 -1.25
CA GLN A 145 19.03 0.64 -0.97
C GLN A 145 19.94 0.67 -2.20
N HIS A 146 19.45 0.21 -3.36
CA HIS A 146 20.26 0.01 -4.57
C HIS A 146 20.09 1.12 -5.61
N TYR A 147 18.94 1.80 -5.64
CA TYR A 147 18.66 2.86 -6.64
C TYR A 147 18.49 4.23 -6.02
N GLY A 148 18.48 4.33 -4.69
CA GLY A 148 18.44 5.59 -3.95
C GLY A 148 17.06 6.22 -3.83
N ILE A 149 17.01 7.29 -3.03
CA ILE A 149 15.75 7.94 -2.62
C ILE A 149 14.98 8.57 -3.77
N CYS A 150 15.67 9.11 -4.79
CA CYS A 150 15.02 9.73 -5.96
C CYS A 150 14.15 8.71 -6.71
N ASN A 151 14.71 7.51 -6.98
CA ASN A 151 13.96 6.42 -7.62
C ASN A 151 12.83 5.92 -6.73
N ALA A 152 13.03 5.86 -5.42
CA ALA A 152 11.98 5.46 -4.47
C ALA A 152 10.81 6.45 -4.44
N ILE A 153 11.08 7.76 -4.45
CA ILE A 153 10.05 8.81 -4.55
C ILE A 153 9.26 8.65 -5.85
N THR A 154 9.95 8.51 -6.98
CA THR A 154 9.31 8.32 -8.29
C THR A 154 8.44 7.07 -8.31
N THR A 155 8.97 5.95 -7.82
CA THR A 155 8.25 4.67 -7.72
C THR A 155 7.00 4.81 -6.86
N PHE A 156 7.11 5.48 -5.70
CA PHE A 156 5.97 5.69 -4.80
C PHE A 156 4.89 6.57 -5.45
N ALA A 157 5.29 7.64 -6.15
CA ALA A 157 4.39 8.56 -6.84
C ALA A 157 3.64 7.89 -8.00
N GLN A 158 4.31 7.05 -8.79
CA GLN A 158 3.70 6.31 -9.89
C GLN A 158 2.74 5.22 -9.41
N GLY A 159 2.92 4.75 -8.20
CA GLY A 159 2.18 3.64 -7.63
C GLY A 159 2.70 2.27 -8.06
N PHE A 160 2.34 1.26 -7.30
CA PHE A 160 2.69 -0.14 -7.52
C PHE A 160 1.57 -1.04 -6.99
N PRO A 161 1.46 -2.30 -7.46
CA PRO A 161 0.51 -3.27 -6.92
C PRO A 161 0.76 -3.52 -5.44
N GLY A 162 -0.31 -3.65 -4.67
CA GLY A 162 -0.23 -3.91 -3.23
C GLY A 162 -1.46 -3.39 -2.50
N THR A 163 -1.55 -3.75 -1.24
CA THR A 163 -2.59 -3.28 -0.34
C THR A 163 -2.31 -1.85 0.15
N GLN A 164 -3.31 -1.22 0.75
CA GLN A 164 -3.11 0.06 1.44
C GLN A 164 -2.05 -0.06 2.55
N GLU A 165 -2.01 -1.19 3.25
CA GLU A 165 -1.00 -1.46 4.27
C GLU A 165 0.41 -1.53 3.66
N ASP A 166 0.60 -2.20 2.53
CA ASP A 166 1.90 -2.24 1.83
C ASP A 166 2.38 -0.83 1.48
N ARG A 167 1.47 0.03 0.98
CA ARG A 167 1.80 1.42 0.66
C ARG A 167 2.20 2.21 1.90
N ILE A 168 1.51 2.04 3.03
CA ILE A 168 1.86 2.66 4.31
C ILE A 168 3.26 2.20 4.76
N GLN A 169 3.56 0.91 4.68
CA GLN A 169 4.87 0.38 5.05
C GLN A 169 6.00 0.93 4.16
N CYS A 170 5.79 1.02 2.84
CA CYS A 170 6.74 1.65 1.93
C CYS A 170 6.94 3.14 2.24
N LEU A 171 5.87 3.85 2.56
CA LEU A 171 5.93 5.26 2.94
C LEU A 171 6.72 5.47 4.23
N LYS A 172 6.55 4.61 5.23
CA LYS A 172 7.34 4.63 6.45
C LYS A 172 8.83 4.50 6.17
N LEU A 173 9.22 3.56 5.29
CA LEU A 173 10.62 3.41 4.86
C LEU A 173 11.14 4.68 4.19
N LEU A 174 10.35 5.31 3.34
CA LEU A 174 10.73 6.53 2.62
C LEU A 174 10.94 7.71 3.57
N VAL A 175 10.03 7.93 4.52
CA VAL A 175 10.14 8.99 5.53
C VAL A 175 11.39 8.78 6.40
N ARG A 176 11.65 7.55 6.87
CA ARG A 176 12.85 7.23 7.65
C ARG A 176 14.12 7.49 6.85
N ALA A 177 14.18 7.03 5.59
CA ALA A 177 15.36 7.20 4.76
C ALA A 177 15.72 8.68 4.56
N LEU A 178 14.73 9.54 4.28
CA LEU A 178 14.97 10.99 4.14
C LEU A 178 15.36 11.63 5.47
N TYR A 179 14.69 11.24 6.56
CA TYR A 179 14.99 11.76 7.90
C TYR A 179 16.42 11.43 8.32
N ASP A 180 16.85 10.18 8.12
CA ASP A 180 18.20 9.73 8.46
C ASP A 180 19.27 10.42 7.60
N GLU A 181 18.99 10.64 6.30
CA GLU A 181 19.87 11.41 5.41
C GLU A 181 19.99 12.85 5.89
N LEU A 182 18.87 13.54 6.17
CA LEU A 182 18.88 14.91 6.69
C LEU A 182 19.66 15.01 7.99
N LYS A 183 19.40 14.12 8.92
CA LYS A 183 20.06 14.09 10.23
C LYS A 183 21.57 13.90 10.09
N ALA A 184 22.00 12.95 9.28
CA ALA A 184 23.43 12.69 9.04
C ALA A 184 24.13 13.92 8.44
N ARG A 185 23.50 14.60 7.50
CA ARG A 185 24.05 15.81 6.87
C ARG A 185 24.09 16.99 7.81
N LEU A 186 23.07 17.20 8.66
CA LEU A 186 23.07 18.21 9.71
C LEU A 186 24.21 17.98 10.70
N ILE A 187 24.39 16.75 11.19
CA ILE A 187 25.51 16.41 12.10
C ILE A 187 26.86 16.69 11.44
N SER A 188 27.02 16.33 10.17
CA SER A 188 28.25 16.58 9.41
C SER A 188 28.54 18.07 9.24
N ASP A 189 27.54 18.88 8.88
CA ASP A 189 27.69 20.33 8.73
C ASP A 189 28.06 21.01 10.06
N MET A 190 27.40 20.63 11.15
CA MET A 190 27.70 21.13 12.49
C MET A 190 29.13 20.75 12.94
N ALA A 191 29.56 19.53 12.66
CA ALA A 191 30.92 19.09 12.97
C ALA A 191 31.96 19.94 12.21
N GLN A 192 31.67 20.31 10.96
CA GLN A 192 32.55 21.16 10.15
C GLN A 192 32.54 22.63 10.59
N ARG A 193 31.37 23.18 10.91
CA ARG A 193 31.24 24.61 11.27
C ARG A 193 31.62 24.90 12.72
N GLU A 194 31.21 24.04 13.65
CA GLU A 194 31.34 24.28 15.09
C GLU A 194 32.48 23.45 15.72
N GLY A 195 33.07 22.49 15.01
CA GLY A 195 34.08 21.58 15.55
C GLY A 195 33.56 20.60 16.60
N VAL A 196 32.24 20.53 16.79
CA VAL A 196 31.57 19.65 17.77
C VAL A 196 30.64 18.68 17.04
N VAL A 197 30.82 17.39 17.33
CA VAL A 197 29.94 16.34 16.81
C VAL A 197 28.76 16.15 17.77
N PRO A 198 27.53 16.49 17.37
CA PRO A 198 26.35 16.23 18.19
C PRO A 198 26.16 14.74 18.46
N PRO A 199 25.46 14.37 19.55
CA PRO A 199 25.13 12.97 19.82
C PRO A 199 24.32 12.38 18.66
N ALA A 200 24.66 11.16 18.23
CA ALA A 200 23.93 10.46 17.17
C ALA A 200 22.45 10.17 17.53
N ALA A 201 22.08 10.20 18.80
CA ALA A 201 20.72 10.04 19.27
C ALA A 201 19.87 11.31 19.17
N SER A 202 20.50 12.51 18.91
CA SER A 202 19.73 13.77 18.82
C SER A 202 18.73 13.73 17.67
N SER A 203 17.54 14.28 17.88
CA SER A 203 16.54 14.46 16.83
C SER A 203 16.88 15.68 15.93
N VAL A 204 16.25 15.78 14.77
CA VAL A 204 16.42 16.95 13.88
C VAL A 204 16.00 18.23 14.60
N SER A 205 14.88 18.24 15.33
CA SER A 205 14.43 19.40 16.11
C SER A 205 15.44 19.81 17.19
N GLU A 206 16.13 18.85 17.84
CA GLU A 206 17.19 19.15 18.81
C GLU A 206 18.44 19.73 18.12
N LEU A 207 18.79 19.22 16.95
CA LEU A 207 19.93 19.74 16.16
C LEU A 207 19.68 21.18 15.68
N LEU A 208 18.45 21.53 15.32
CA LEU A 208 18.08 22.87 14.86
C LEU A 208 18.06 23.89 15.98
N ARG A 209 17.70 23.52 17.19
CA ARG A 209 17.41 24.42 18.31
C ARG A 209 18.56 25.39 18.60
N GLY A 210 18.30 26.69 18.42
CA GLY A 210 19.26 27.78 18.64
C GLY A 210 20.37 27.89 17.57
N ARG A 211 20.22 27.15 16.46
CA ARG A 211 21.19 27.16 15.34
C ARG A 211 20.57 27.55 14.00
N GLU A 212 19.33 27.98 14.01
CA GLU A 212 18.55 28.26 12.80
C GLU A 212 19.28 29.28 11.91
N GLN A 213 19.85 30.32 12.50
CA GLN A 213 20.55 31.33 11.73
C GLN A 213 21.86 30.84 11.11
N SER A 214 22.62 29.99 11.81
CA SER A 214 23.89 29.48 11.30
C SER A 214 23.73 28.39 10.25
N LEU A 215 22.74 27.51 10.41
CA LEU A 215 22.52 26.38 9.51
C LEU A 215 21.89 26.80 8.17
N PHE A 216 21.15 27.92 8.14
CA PHE A 216 20.42 28.38 6.95
C PHE A 216 20.95 29.72 6.40
N ALA A 217 22.13 30.22 6.86
CA ALA A 217 22.67 31.50 6.47
C ALA A 217 23.00 31.66 4.97
N ASP A 218 23.33 30.58 4.29
CA ASP A 218 23.89 30.58 2.94
C ASP A 218 22.88 30.12 1.87
N ASP A 219 21.57 30.18 2.13
CA ASP A 219 20.51 29.60 1.25
C ASP A 219 20.79 28.15 0.89
N PHE A 220 21.42 27.41 1.79
CA PHE A 220 21.82 26.03 1.60
C PHE A 220 20.75 25.07 2.15
N ALA A 221 20.52 23.96 1.46
CA ALA A 221 19.67 22.87 1.92
C ALA A 221 20.52 21.60 2.11
N HIS A 222 20.36 20.93 3.26
CA HIS A 222 21.11 19.72 3.61
C HIS A 222 20.62 18.49 2.85
N VAL A 223 19.41 18.52 2.31
CA VAL A 223 18.84 17.49 1.44
C VAL A 223 18.24 18.13 0.19
N ASP A 224 18.00 17.34 -0.83
CA ASP A 224 17.28 17.81 -2.00
C ASP A 224 15.88 18.30 -1.60
N THR A 225 15.57 19.55 -1.91
CA THR A 225 14.32 20.20 -1.47
C THR A 225 13.10 19.66 -2.20
N SER A 226 13.27 19.09 -3.39
CA SER A 226 12.20 18.40 -4.10
C SER A 226 11.86 17.06 -3.44
N HIS A 227 12.88 16.33 -2.96
CA HIS A 227 12.68 15.11 -2.17
C HIS A 227 11.97 15.43 -0.86
N LEU A 228 12.41 16.49 -0.15
CA LEU A 228 11.78 16.92 1.09
C LEU A 228 10.31 17.25 0.90
N SER A 229 9.99 18.06 -0.12
CA SER A 229 8.61 18.42 -0.44
C SER A 229 7.76 17.20 -0.76
N SER A 230 8.25 16.29 -1.61
CA SER A 230 7.52 15.09 -2.01
C SER A 230 7.23 14.16 -0.82
N VAL A 231 8.24 13.90 0.02
CA VAL A 231 8.09 12.99 1.18
C VAL A 231 7.15 13.57 2.22
N VAL A 232 7.20 14.89 2.47
CA VAL A 232 6.25 15.58 3.36
C VAL A 232 4.82 15.46 2.83
N GLN A 233 4.61 15.67 1.53
CA GLN A 233 3.30 15.51 0.91
C GLN A 233 2.78 14.06 1.01
N PHE A 234 3.64 13.07 0.77
CA PHE A 234 3.25 11.67 0.91
C PHE A 234 2.92 11.29 2.36
N ALA A 235 3.60 11.90 3.35
CA ALA A 235 3.35 11.64 4.77
C ALA A 235 1.91 11.97 5.21
N TYR A 236 1.15 12.72 4.41
CA TYR A 236 -0.30 12.92 4.58
C TYR A 236 -1.07 11.59 4.78
N TYR A 237 -0.64 10.52 4.11
CA TYR A 237 -1.31 9.22 4.16
C TYR A 237 -0.90 8.35 5.36
N LEU A 238 0.07 8.78 6.17
CA LEU A 238 0.49 8.02 7.34
C LEU A 238 -0.59 8.00 8.41
N PRO A 239 -0.82 6.87 9.08
CA PRO A 239 -1.56 6.84 10.34
C PRO A 239 -0.76 7.52 11.45
N VAL A 240 -1.35 7.66 12.63
CA VAL A 240 -0.63 8.07 13.85
C VAL A 240 0.43 7.01 14.17
N CYS A 241 1.70 7.33 13.93
CA CYS A 241 2.85 6.44 14.10
C CYS A 241 4.13 7.25 14.36
N GLU A 242 5.24 6.57 14.53
CA GLU A 242 6.54 7.21 14.74
C GLU A 242 6.97 8.03 13.52
N GLU A 243 6.79 7.50 12.31
CA GLU A 243 7.18 8.17 11.08
C GLU A 243 6.40 9.48 10.85
N LEU A 244 5.17 9.57 11.37
CA LEU A 244 4.43 10.84 11.34
C LEU A 244 5.09 11.89 12.24
N ARG A 245 5.73 11.49 13.37
CA ARG A 245 6.53 12.40 14.20
C ARG A 245 7.80 12.84 13.49
N LEU A 246 8.46 11.92 12.77
CA LEU A 246 9.60 12.29 11.92
C LEU A 246 9.21 13.28 10.82
N ALA A 247 8.02 13.11 10.22
CA ALA A 247 7.49 14.04 9.22
C ALA A 247 7.22 15.45 9.81
N VAL A 248 6.83 15.55 11.09
CA VAL A 248 6.75 16.84 11.81
C VAL A 248 8.13 17.53 11.83
N GLU A 249 9.19 16.79 12.19
CA GLU A 249 10.54 17.35 12.23
C GLU A 249 11.07 17.73 10.83
N LEU A 250 10.70 16.95 9.79
CA LEU A 250 10.97 17.32 8.38
C LEU A 250 10.28 18.63 7.99
N CYS A 251 9.04 18.84 8.44
CA CYS A 251 8.33 20.12 8.22
C CYS A 251 8.97 21.26 9.01
N GLU A 252 9.40 21.04 10.25
CA GLU A 252 10.13 22.04 11.04
C GLU A 252 11.40 22.47 10.33
N TYR A 253 12.19 21.52 9.83
CA TYR A 253 13.36 21.83 9.00
C TYR A 253 12.97 22.63 7.74
N GLY A 254 11.97 22.18 6.99
CA GLY A 254 11.54 22.79 5.73
C GLY A 254 11.09 24.25 5.89
N ARG A 255 10.51 24.62 7.05
CA ARG A 255 10.10 26.01 7.35
C ARG A 255 11.26 26.99 7.50
N HIS A 256 12.44 26.51 7.83
CA HIS A 256 13.65 27.34 7.95
C HIS A 256 14.36 27.55 6.60
N LEU A 257 14.03 26.79 5.57
CA LEU A 257 14.58 26.98 4.24
C LEU A 257 14.19 28.36 3.68
N ASN A 258 15.09 28.98 2.91
CA ASN A 258 14.76 30.18 2.15
C ASN A 258 13.52 29.92 1.26
N SER A 259 12.65 30.92 1.13
CA SER A 259 11.42 30.82 0.34
C SER A 259 11.65 30.39 -1.12
N ARG A 260 12.82 30.67 -1.70
CA ARG A 260 13.21 30.22 -3.04
C ARG A 260 13.46 28.70 -3.13
N LEU A 261 13.73 28.07 -1.98
CA LEU A 261 13.97 26.63 -1.85
C LEU A 261 12.71 25.86 -1.39
N GLN A 262 11.62 26.58 -1.12
CA GLN A 262 10.34 25.99 -0.75
C GLN A 262 9.46 25.84 -1.98
N TYR A 263 8.85 24.68 -2.14
CA TYR A 263 7.86 24.45 -3.19
C TYR A 263 6.48 24.80 -2.65
N PRO A 264 5.73 25.73 -3.30
CA PRO A 264 4.35 25.97 -2.93
C PRO A 264 3.52 24.73 -3.25
N GLY A 265 2.59 24.40 -2.37
CA GLY A 265 1.62 23.33 -2.58
C GLY A 265 0.31 23.86 -3.15
N ASP A 266 -0.58 22.92 -3.46
CA ASP A 266 -1.97 23.23 -3.80
C ASP A 266 -2.81 23.45 -2.53
N PRO A 267 -3.88 24.28 -2.59
CA PRO A 267 -4.81 24.42 -1.47
C PRO A 267 -5.34 23.07 -0.97
N PRO A 268 -5.36 22.83 0.35
CA PRO A 268 -5.12 23.75 1.47
C PRO A 268 -3.68 23.80 1.97
N PHE A 269 -2.69 23.32 1.23
CA PHE A 269 -1.28 23.19 1.64
C PHE A 269 -0.36 24.17 0.90
N GLU A 270 -0.83 25.40 0.61
CA GLU A 270 -0.09 26.41 -0.17
C GLU A 270 1.26 26.74 0.46
N GLN A 271 1.31 26.80 1.79
CA GLN A 271 2.55 26.91 2.56
C GLN A 271 2.96 25.49 3.00
N THR A 272 3.51 24.71 2.07
CA THR A 272 3.74 23.27 2.22
C THR A 272 4.18 22.86 3.63
N TYR A 273 5.34 23.33 4.08
CA TYR A 273 5.86 22.87 5.38
C TYR A 273 5.08 23.41 6.57
N HIS A 274 4.48 24.58 6.47
CA HIS A 274 3.67 25.16 7.54
C HIS A 274 2.33 24.43 7.68
N ASP A 275 1.64 24.25 6.58
CA ASP A 275 0.30 23.63 6.57
C ASP A 275 0.37 22.15 6.91
N TYR A 276 1.35 21.40 6.37
CA TYR A 276 1.56 20.00 6.76
C TYR A 276 2.00 19.85 8.21
N LEU A 277 2.81 20.77 8.74
CA LEU A 277 3.17 20.78 10.16
C LEU A 277 1.94 20.88 11.05
N ILE A 278 1.04 21.82 10.75
CA ILE A 278 -0.24 21.98 11.50
C ILE A 278 -1.04 20.69 11.38
N TYR A 279 -1.19 20.16 10.17
CA TYR A 279 -1.96 18.93 9.92
C TYR A 279 -1.42 17.73 10.74
N PHE A 280 -0.12 17.49 10.70
CA PHE A 280 0.50 16.36 11.40
C PHE A 280 0.45 16.52 12.92
N ARG A 281 0.71 17.73 13.45
CA ARG A 281 0.59 18.02 14.88
C ARG A 281 -0.83 17.81 15.37
N THR A 282 -1.82 18.26 14.60
CA THR A 282 -3.25 18.05 14.90
C THR A 282 -3.57 16.55 14.98
N LEU A 283 -3.12 15.75 14.03
CA LEU A 283 -3.30 14.29 14.05
C LEU A 283 -2.61 13.63 15.25
N LEU A 284 -1.47 14.14 15.68
CA LEU A 284 -0.74 13.66 16.85
C LEU A 284 -1.34 14.14 18.17
N GLY A 285 -2.44 14.89 18.13
CA GLY A 285 -3.15 15.39 19.31
C GLY A 285 -2.62 16.71 19.87
N ALA A 286 -1.72 17.39 19.17
CA ALA A 286 -1.19 18.69 19.57
C ALA A 286 -2.01 19.82 18.93
N GLU A 287 -2.44 20.80 19.73
CA GLU A 287 -3.16 22.01 19.29
C GLU A 287 -4.38 21.70 18.40
N VAL A 288 -5.14 20.65 18.75
CA VAL A 288 -6.19 20.06 17.90
C VAL A 288 -7.21 21.11 17.45
N GLU A 289 -7.74 21.93 18.34
CA GLU A 289 -8.78 22.90 17.98
C GLU A 289 -8.23 24.02 17.08
N ALA A 290 -7.01 24.47 17.31
CA ALA A 290 -6.36 25.46 16.45
C ALA A 290 -6.08 24.91 15.04
N GLY A 291 -5.65 23.65 14.96
CA GLY A 291 -5.42 22.97 13.68
C GLY A 291 -6.72 22.71 12.91
N LEU A 292 -7.78 22.28 13.59
CA LEU A 292 -9.12 22.13 13.00
C LEU A 292 -9.65 23.48 12.47
N GLU A 293 -9.49 24.54 13.24
CA GLU A 293 -9.91 25.89 12.83
C GLU A 293 -9.12 26.36 11.60
N HIS A 294 -7.81 26.11 11.55
CA HIS A 294 -6.98 26.43 10.38
C HIS A 294 -7.53 25.78 9.09
N PHE A 295 -7.80 24.49 9.11
CA PHE A 295 -8.30 23.79 7.92
C PHE A 295 -9.79 24.09 7.64
N ARG A 296 -10.58 24.40 8.67
CA ARG A 296 -11.95 24.90 8.48
C ARG A 296 -11.98 26.20 7.72
N GLN A 297 -11.12 27.16 8.09
CA GLN A 297 -11.01 28.45 7.41
C GLN A 297 -10.58 28.28 5.95
N LYS A 298 -9.58 27.41 5.68
CA LYS A 298 -9.16 27.10 4.31
C LYS A 298 -10.29 26.50 3.49
N ALA A 299 -11.10 25.59 4.07
CA ALA A 299 -12.27 25.04 3.40
C ALA A 299 -13.38 26.07 3.14
N GLU A 300 -13.57 27.05 4.05
CA GLU A 300 -14.57 28.11 3.88
C GLU A 300 -14.14 29.18 2.86
N GLN A 301 -12.84 29.48 2.78
CA GLN A 301 -12.32 30.51 1.87
C GLN A 301 -12.08 29.99 0.46
N ALA A 302 -12.01 28.67 0.28
CA ALA A 302 -11.79 28.07 -1.01
C ALA A 302 -12.99 28.31 -1.95
N ASP A 303 -12.72 28.82 -3.14
CA ASP A 303 -13.70 28.85 -4.24
C ASP A 303 -13.64 27.52 -5.02
N PRO A 304 -14.66 26.68 -4.93
CA PRO A 304 -14.65 25.38 -5.62
C PRO A 304 -14.52 25.49 -7.14
N ALA A 305 -14.88 26.63 -7.73
CA ALA A 305 -14.72 26.84 -9.17
C ALA A 305 -13.25 27.03 -9.57
N GLN A 306 -12.39 27.49 -8.66
CA GLN A 306 -10.98 27.73 -8.91
C GLN A 306 -10.07 26.58 -8.42
N VAL A 307 -10.32 26.07 -7.20
CA VAL A 307 -9.44 25.11 -6.55
C VAL A 307 -10.10 23.74 -6.27
N GLY A 308 -11.31 23.55 -6.75
CA GLY A 308 -12.08 22.33 -6.48
C GLY A 308 -12.47 22.18 -5.00
N TYR A 309 -12.86 20.97 -4.64
CA TYR A 309 -13.35 20.65 -3.29
C TYR A 309 -12.26 20.14 -2.34
N TYR A 310 -11.00 20.07 -2.79
CA TYR A 310 -9.92 19.42 -2.03
C TYR A 310 -9.70 20.03 -0.62
N PRO A 311 -9.78 21.36 -0.39
CA PRO A 311 -9.69 21.91 0.97
C PRO A 311 -10.78 21.39 1.91
N ALA A 312 -12.00 21.24 1.43
CA ALA A 312 -13.10 20.67 2.22
C ALA A 312 -12.92 19.15 2.46
N VAL A 313 -12.41 18.42 1.45
CA VAL A 313 -12.07 16.99 1.58
C VAL A 313 -11.01 16.78 2.66
N VAL A 314 -9.97 17.61 2.70
CA VAL A 314 -8.91 17.54 3.73
C VAL A 314 -9.49 17.82 5.11
N TYR A 315 -10.35 18.83 5.26
CA TYR A 315 -10.95 19.16 6.56
C TYR A 315 -11.87 18.03 7.07
N VAL A 316 -12.74 17.49 6.21
CA VAL A 316 -13.59 16.33 6.56
C VAL A 316 -12.76 15.10 6.92
N GLY A 317 -11.72 14.81 6.13
CA GLY A 317 -10.80 13.70 6.40
C GLY A 317 -10.04 13.87 7.72
N LEU A 318 -9.62 15.09 8.05
CA LEU A 318 -8.94 15.38 9.33
C LEU A 318 -9.88 15.13 10.53
N LEU A 319 -11.12 15.62 10.47
CA LEU A 319 -12.14 15.37 11.50
C LEU A 319 -12.40 13.87 11.69
N GLU A 320 -12.52 13.15 10.59
CA GLU A 320 -12.74 11.71 10.60
C GLU A 320 -11.56 10.97 11.26
N ARG A 321 -10.32 11.29 10.86
CA ARG A 321 -9.09 10.70 11.42
C ARG A 321 -8.92 10.97 12.93
N LEU A 322 -9.48 12.07 13.43
CA LEU A 322 -9.52 12.42 14.85
C LEU A 322 -10.69 11.79 15.60
N GLY A 323 -11.56 11.01 14.94
CA GLY A 323 -12.76 10.44 15.53
C GLY A 323 -13.90 11.44 15.81
N ARG A 324 -13.80 12.66 15.26
CA ARG A 324 -14.82 13.74 15.40
C ARG A 324 -15.95 13.52 14.40
N HIS A 325 -16.57 12.33 14.42
CA HIS A 325 -17.51 11.86 13.39
C HIS A 325 -18.73 12.78 13.20
N ARG A 326 -19.26 13.37 14.27
CA ARG A 326 -20.39 14.31 14.17
C ARG A 326 -20.00 15.55 13.36
N GLU A 327 -18.88 16.14 13.69
CA GLU A 327 -18.37 17.34 13.01
C GLU A 327 -17.96 17.01 11.55
N ALA A 328 -17.43 15.81 11.30
CA ALA A 328 -17.14 15.34 9.95
C ALA A 328 -18.41 15.25 9.08
N VAL A 329 -19.51 14.73 9.63
CA VAL A 329 -20.82 14.69 8.97
C VAL A 329 -21.36 16.10 8.72
N GLU A 330 -21.26 17.00 9.68
CA GLU A 330 -21.70 18.40 9.56
C GLU A 330 -20.89 19.12 8.47
N ALA A 331 -19.56 18.97 8.48
CA ALA A 331 -18.68 19.54 7.46
C ALA A 331 -18.96 18.96 6.07
N TYR A 332 -19.14 17.64 5.94
CA TYR A 332 -19.53 17.01 4.68
C TYR A 332 -20.85 17.57 4.17
N SER A 333 -21.86 17.67 5.04
CA SER A 333 -23.20 18.19 4.68
C SER A 333 -23.17 19.65 4.24
N ARG A 334 -22.24 20.43 4.79
CA ARG A 334 -22.07 21.85 4.47
C ARG A 334 -21.31 22.06 3.16
N TYR A 335 -20.18 21.37 2.97
CA TYR A 335 -19.25 21.69 1.88
C TYR A 335 -19.33 20.71 0.70
N LEU A 336 -19.69 19.44 0.92
CA LEU A 336 -19.58 18.35 -0.04
C LEU A 336 -20.91 17.72 -0.43
N ALA A 337 -22.03 18.17 0.18
CA ALA A 337 -23.34 17.54 -0.01
C ALA A 337 -23.79 17.46 -1.47
N LEU A 338 -23.47 18.42 -2.33
CA LEU A 338 -23.85 18.47 -3.74
C LEU A 338 -22.71 18.13 -4.69
N CYS A 339 -21.56 17.76 -4.16
CA CYS A 339 -20.40 17.39 -4.95
C CYS A 339 -20.61 16.01 -5.59
N ASP A 340 -20.10 15.82 -6.80
CA ASP A 340 -20.06 14.49 -7.42
C ASP A 340 -19.11 13.60 -6.60
N PRO A 341 -19.55 12.43 -6.11
CA PRO A 341 -18.71 11.50 -5.36
C PRO A 341 -17.40 11.13 -6.07
N GLN A 342 -17.38 11.11 -7.41
CA GLN A 342 -16.16 10.83 -8.18
C GLN A 342 -15.09 11.93 -8.03
N GLN A 343 -15.46 13.15 -7.67
CA GLN A 343 -14.55 14.28 -7.45
C GLN A 343 -13.96 14.31 -6.03
N LEU A 344 -14.47 13.48 -5.14
CA LEU A 344 -14.08 13.48 -3.72
C LEU A 344 -12.83 12.64 -3.43
N GLY A 345 -12.35 11.83 -4.40
CA GLY A 345 -11.15 11.01 -4.23
C GLY A 345 -11.21 10.14 -2.99
N ASN A 346 -10.23 10.30 -2.10
CA ASN A 346 -10.12 9.53 -0.85
C ASN A 346 -10.90 10.14 0.33
N CYS A 347 -11.84 11.03 0.09
CA CYS A 347 -12.73 11.54 1.14
C CYS A 347 -13.57 10.40 1.71
N PRO A 348 -13.72 10.30 3.03
CA PRO A 348 -14.71 9.39 3.60
C PRO A 348 -16.10 9.68 3.01
N SER A 349 -16.77 8.65 2.54
CA SER A 349 -18.11 8.78 2.01
C SER A 349 -19.13 9.13 3.10
N ILE A 350 -20.23 9.78 2.72
CA ILE A 350 -21.31 10.05 3.68
C ILE A 350 -21.86 8.76 4.30
N TYR A 351 -21.81 7.63 3.59
CA TYR A 351 -22.22 6.32 4.11
C TYR A 351 -21.32 5.89 5.27
N GLU A 352 -20.00 5.94 5.09
CA GLU A 352 -19.01 5.58 6.13
C GLU A 352 -19.12 6.51 7.32
N LEU A 353 -19.28 7.81 7.11
CA LEU A 353 -19.43 8.78 8.18
C LEU A 353 -20.71 8.56 9.00
N CYS A 354 -21.83 8.29 8.33
CA CYS A 354 -23.10 7.97 9.00
C CYS A 354 -23.03 6.63 9.74
N ASP A 355 -22.35 5.64 9.18
CA ASP A 355 -22.16 4.33 9.83
C ASP A 355 -21.35 4.46 11.13
N ARG A 356 -20.25 5.20 11.12
CA ARG A 356 -19.43 5.50 12.31
C ARG A 356 -20.17 6.33 13.35
N LEU A 357 -21.02 7.26 12.90
CA LEU A 357 -21.85 8.07 13.80
C LEU A 357 -23.05 7.28 14.38
N GLY A 358 -23.51 6.24 13.68
CA GLY A 358 -24.73 5.51 13.99
C GLY A 358 -26.02 6.32 13.75
N ASP A 359 -25.94 7.35 12.88
CA ASP A 359 -27.05 8.23 12.52
C ASP A 359 -27.10 8.47 11.02
N TYR A 360 -28.16 8.01 10.35
CA TYR A 360 -28.31 8.06 8.91
C TYR A 360 -29.22 9.21 8.43
N ARG A 361 -29.70 10.09 9.32
CA ARG A 361 -30.50 11.28 8.94
C ARG A 361 -29.74 12.18 7.95
N PRO A 362 -28.41 12.45 8.16
CA PRO A 362 -27.67 13.26 7.19
C PRO A 362 -27.59 12.65 5.79
N LEU A 363 -27.50 11.32 5.69
CA LEU A 363 -27.55 10.63 4.41
C LEU A 363 -28.91 10.83 3.72
N VAL A 364 -30.02 10.70 4.47
CA VAL A 364 -31.37 10.92 3.96
C VAL A 364 -31.53 12.35 3.43
N ASP A 365 -31.08 13.35 4.19
CA ASP A 365 -31.16 14.76 3.81
C ASP A 365 -30.34 15.07 2.55
N ILE A 366 -29.12 14.54 2.47
CA ILE A 366 -28.24 14.72 1.29
C ILE A 366 -28.82 13.99 0.06
N ALA A 367 -29.30 12.77 0.24
CA ALA A 367 -29.91 12.00 -0.85
C ALA A 367 -31.14 12.70 -1.42
N GLN A 368 -31.98 13.30 -0.57
CA GLN A 368 -33.13 14.11 -0.99
C GLN A 368 -32.68 15.34 -1.79
N ARG A 369 -31.67 16.05 -1.34
CA ARG A 369 -31.10 17.23 -2.04
C ARG A 369 -30.48 16.85 -3.40
N ARG A 370 -29.89 15.64 -3.53
CA ARG A 370 -29.32 15.10 -4.76
C ARG A 370 -30.38 14.48 -5.68
N GLY A 371 -31.61 14.25 -5.22
CA GLY A 371 -32.64 13.52 -5.96
C GLY A 371 -32.37 12.01 -6.07
N SER A 372 -31.49 11.43 -5.22
CA SER A 372 -31.17 10.00 -5.22
C SER A 372 -32.20 9.20 -4.42
N LEU A 373 -33.17 8.60 -5.09
CA LEU A 373 -34.23 7.80 -4.46
C LEU A 373 -33.66 6.53 -3.80
N VAL A 374 -32.61 5.94 -4.37
CA VAL A 374 -31.99 4.72 -3.85
C VAL A 374 -31.32 5.01 -2.50
N ASP A 375 -30.47 6.05 -2.43
CA ASP A 375 -29.75 6.42 -1.21
C ASP A 375 -30.72 6.93 -0.13
N TYR A 376 -31.73 7.67 -0.54
CA TYR A 376 -32.80 8.14 0.35
C TYR A 376 -33.51 6.95 1.03
N THR A 377 -33.94 5.98 0.24
CA THR A 377 -34.63 4.80 0.73
C THR A 377 -33.72 3.94 1.60
N ALA A 378 -32.48 3.71 1.17
CA ALA A 378 -31.47 2.96 1.92
C ALA A 378 -31.18 3.62 3.28
N GLY A 379 -31.01 4.96 3.30
CA GLY A 379 -30.81 5.75 4.51
C GLY A 379 -31.97 5.63 5.50
N LEU A 380 -33.22 5.71 5.00
CA LEU A 380 -34.39 5.52 5.86
C LEU A 380 -34.45 4.11 6.48
N ILE A 381 -34.20 3.08 5.68
CA ILE A 381 -34.20 1.69 6.16
C ILE A 381 -33.11 1.50 7.24
N GLN A 382 -31.92 2.02 7.00
CA GLN A 382 -30.82 1.89 7.91
C GLN A 382 -31.05 2.69 9.22
N GLN A 383 -31.62 3.89 9.11
CA GLN A 383 -32.01 4.70 10.28
C GLN A 383 -33.06 4.01 11.16
N MET A 384 -34.00 3.26 10.56
CA MET A 384 -34.97 2.48 11.31
C MET A 384 -34.30 1.33 12.10
N LYS A 385 -33.28 0.68 11.50
CA LYS A 385 -32.52 -0.40 12.15
C LYS A 385 -31.58 0.13 13.24
N ALA A 386 -31.01 1.32 13.05
CA ALA A 386 -30.09 1.95 13.99
C ALA A 386 -30.79 2.52 15.25
N LYS A 387 -32.11 2.68 15.25
CA LYS A 387 -32.85 3.05 16.47
C LYS A 387 -32.72 1.91 17.48
N PRO A 388 -32.06 2.09 18.64
CA PRO A 388 -32.02 1.07 19.66
C PRO A 388 -33.47 0.77 20.09
N CYS A 389 -33.74 -0.51 20.32
CA CYS A 389 -34.96 -1.01 20.97
C CYS A 389 -35.12 -0.41 22.38
N ARG A 390 -35.47 0.89 22.49
CA ARG A 390 -35.85 1.56 23.70
C ARG A 390 -37.33 1.35 23.93
N ALA A 391 -37.72 0.11 24.22
CA ALA A 391 -39.03 -0.19 24.78
C ALA A 391 -39.03 -1.57 25.41
N LYS A 392 -38.28 -1.78 26.47
CA LYS A 392 -38.60 -2.79 27.51
C LYS A 392 -37.81 -2.47 28.77
N ALA A 393 -38.22 -1.45 29.47
CA ALA A 393 -37.96 -1.29 30.92
C ALA A 393 -38.90 -0.21 31.46
N ALA A 394 -39.97 -0.67 32.05
CA ALA A 394 -40.60 -0.19 33.26
C ALA A 394 -42.10 -0.51 33.25
N ASN A 395 -42.46 -1.71 33.63
CA ASN A 395 -43.65 -1.88 34.44
C ASN A 395 -43.16 -1.86 35.89
N PRO A 396 -43.53 -0.90 36.67
CA PRO A 396 -43.50 -1.07 38.13
C PRO A 396 -44.71 -1.94 38.48
N VAL A 397 -44.42 -3.07 39.05
CA VAL A 397 -45.42 -3.89 39.79
C VAL A 397 -45.49 -3.32 41.19
N ASP A 398 -46.69 -3.03 41.57
CA ASP A 398 -47.12 -2.71 42.96
C ASP A 398 -46.56 -3.67 44.01
#